data_83a4ef649c5e53a00302056172b2907f
#
_entry.id   83a4ef649c5e53a00302056172b2907f
#
_cell.length_a   1.000
_cell.length_b   1.000
_cell.length_c   1.000
_cell.angle_alpha   90.00
_cell.angle_beta   90.00
_cell.angle_gamma   90.00
#
_symmetry.space_group_name_H-M   'P 1'
#
loop_
_entity.id
_entity.type
_entity.pdbx_description
1 polymer ?
#
loop_
_entity_poly.entity_id
_entity_poly.type
_entity_poly.pdbx_seq_one_letter_code
_entity_poly.pdbx_strand_id
1 'polypeptide(L)'
;MVNYGQSWTILFMQHLKQQKTLALVKPDGVKRGLIGEVIKRIERRGLKVIGLKMVWAGKDHIHAHLPKSEEWVERLGNKTLKTFTEYGIDPVSAQGTGDPKEIGKMVKASLIEYLTSGPVVAMVIQGIHAIDMVRKLAGHTLPVFAEMGTVRGDFSVDSPSVANIEKRAIHNIMHASETPEEADNEIGLWFGKDEIHEYKRVEEDIMF
;
A
#
# COMPACT_ATOMS: atom_id res chain seq x y z
N MET A 1 8.71 -30.60 -35.42
CA MET A 1 8.88 -30.46 -33.97
C MET A 1 8.50 -29.02 -33.59
N VAL A 2 7.37 -28.84 -32.99
CA VAL A 2 6.93 -27.52 -32.53
C VAL A 2 7.68 -27.21 -31.23
N ASN A 3 8.43 -26.11 -31.23
CA ASN A 3 9.33 -25.72 -30.14
C ASN A 3 8.54 -25.10 -28.98
N TYR A 4 7.95 -25.94 -28.12
CA TYR A 4 7.10 -25.53 -26.97
C TYR A 4 7.88 -24.73 -25.90
N GLY A 5 9.21 -24.82 -25.85
CA GLY A 5 10.03 -24.12 -24.87
C GLY A 5 10.11 -22.60 -25.07
N GLN A 6 10.13 -22.13 -26.31
CA GLN A 6 10.19 -20.69 -26.61
C GLN A 6 8.86 -19.95 -26.31
N SER A 7 7.72 -20.64 -26.45
CA SER A 7 6.41 -20.08 -26.21
C SER A 7 6.19 -19.69 -24.73
N TRP A 8 6.60 -20.57 -23.81
CA TRP A 8 6.48 -20.33 -22.36
C TRP A 8 7.38 -19.20 -21.87
N THR A 9 8.61 -19.11 -22.37
CA THR A 9 9.57 -18.07 -22.01
C THR A 9 9.07 -16.70 -22.47
N ILE A 10 8.55 -16.59 -23.69
CA ILE A 10 8.00 -15.35 -24.24
C ILE A 10 6.75 -14.91 -23.46
N LEU A 11 5.84 -15.84 -23.14
CA LEU A 11 4.63 -15.55 -22.37
C LEU A 11 4.96 -15.10 -20.95
N PHE A 12 5.92 -15.76 -20.30
CA PHE A 12 6.40 -15.38 -18.97
C PHE A 12 7.06 -13.99 -18.99
N MET A 13 7.90 -13.70 -19.98
CA MET A 13 8.53 -12.38 -20.15
C MET A 13 7.50 -11.27 -20.39
N GLN A 14 6.46 -11.54 -21.20
CA GLN A 14 5.36 -10.59 -21.39
C GLN A 14 4.60 -10.36 -20.09
N HIS A 15 4.34 -11.39 -19.30
CA HIS A 15 3.67 -11.28 -18.01
C HIS A 15 4.47 -10.40 -17.03
N LEU A 16 5.79 -10.55 -16.97
CA LEU A 16 6.65 -9.69 -16.15
C LEU A 16 6.62 -8.22 -16.58
N LYS A 17 6.58 -7.95 -17.89
CA LYS A 17 6.50 -6.58 -18.43
C LYS A 17 5.15 -5.92 -18.16
N GLN A 18 4.10 -6.69 -17.96
CA GLN A 18 2.73 -6.24 -17.77
C GLN A 18 2.21 -6.45 -16.35
N GLN A 19 3.08 -6.69 -15.37
CA GLN A 19 2.67 -6.82 -13.98
C GLN A 19 1.95 -5.56 -13.52
N LYS A 20 0.80 -5.75 -12.87
CA LYS A 20 -0.03 -4.66 -12.34
C LYS A 20 -0.02 -4.66 -10.81
N THR A 21 -0.18 -3.49 -10.21
CA THR A 21 -0.31 -3.32 -8.76
C THR A 21 -1.22 -2.16 -8.44
N LEU A 22 -1.86 -2.21 -7.27
CA LEU A 22 -2.58 -1.06 -6.72
C LEU A 22 -1.62 -0.18 -5.91
N ALA A 23 -1.75 1.13 -6.06
CA ALA A 23 -1.19 2.11 -5.16
C ALA A 23 -2.28 3.10 -4.72
N LEU A 24 -2.32 3.44 -3.44
CA LEU A 24 -3.22 4.48 -2.92
C LEU A 24 -2.39 5.61 -2.31
N VAL A 25 -2.67 6.87 -2.66
CA VAL A 25 -2.27 8.00 -1.83
C VAL A 25 -3.34 8.16 -0.75
N LYS A 26 -2.95 7.98 0.51
CA LYS A 26 -3.84 7.99 1.67
C LYS A 26 -4.28 9.39 2.05
N PRO A 27 -5.29 9.55 2.92
CA PRO A 27 -5.83 10.87 3.25
C PRO A 27 -4.80 11.88 3.77
N ASP A 28 -3.79 11.44 4.52
CA ASP A 28 -2.69 12.31 4.97
C ASP A 28 -1.83 12.82 3.80
N GLY A 29 -1.51 11.95 2.84
CA GLY A 29 -0.78 12.31 1.62
C GLY A 29 -1.58 13.28 0.73
N VAL A 30 -2.89 13.05 0.60
CA VAL A 30 -3.81 13.94 -0.13
C VAL A 30 -3.89 15.31 0.51
N LYS A 31 -4.16 15.36 1.84
CA LYS A 31 -4.25 16.61 2.62
C LYS A 31 -2.95 17.43 2.58
N ARG A 32 -1.81 16.77 2.41
CA ARG A 32 -0.49 17.41 2.34
C ARG A 32 -0.07 17.78 0.91
N GLY A 33 -0.91 17.56 -0.11
CA GLY A 33 -0.61 17.90 -1.50
C GLY A 33 0.47 17.02 -2.14
N LEU A 34 0.65 15.77 -1.70
CA LEU A 34 1.71 14.87 -2.15
C LEU A 34 1.32 13.99 -3.36
N ILE A 35 0.10 14.15 -3.89
CA ILE A 35 -0.39 13.34 -5.03
C ILE A 35 0.57 13.40 -6.21
N GLY A 36 0.90 14.61 -6.66
CA GLY A 36 1.79 14.84 -7.80
C GLY A 36 3.19 14.28 -7.58
N GLU A 37 3.71 14.35 -6.35
CA GLU A 37 5.03 13.80 -6.03
C GLU A 37 5.06 12.28 -6.09
N VAL A 38 4.01 11.60 -5.62
CA VAL A 38 3.89 10.14 -5.72
C VAL A 38 3.82 9.71 -7.19
N ILE A 39 2.94 10.35 -7.99
CA ILE A 39 2.80 10.06 -9.43
C ILE A 39 4.14 10.28 -10.15
N LYS A 40 4.78 11.41 -9.92
CA LYS A 40 6.08 11.75 -10.51
C LYS A 40 7.14 10.69 -10.25
N ARG A 41 7.23 10.16 -9.02
CA ARG A 41 8.20 9.11 -8.67
C ARG A 41 7.90 7.80 -9.40
N ILE A 42 6.62 7.44 -9.51
CA ILE A 42 6.16 6.25 -10.25
C ILE A 42 6.55 6.39 -11.73
N GLU A 43 6.19 7.48 -12.37
CA GLU A 43 6.46 7.71 -13.80
C GLU A 43 7.95 7.84 -14.12
N ARG A 44 8.72 8.55 -13.29
CA ARG A 44 10.18 8.68 -13.46
C ARG A 44 10.92 7.35 -13.29
N ARG A 45 10.32 6.37 -12.60
CA ARG A 45 10.86 5.02 -12.49
C ARG A 45 10.61 4.18 -13.76
N GLY A 46 9.84 4.70 -14.72
CA GLY A 46 9.46 3.99 -15.94
C GLY A 46 8.19 3.14 -15.78
N LEU A 47 7.49 3.27 -14.65
CA LEU A 47 6.20 2.62 -14.45
C LEU A 47 5.07 3.45 -15.07
N LYS A 48 4.01 2.79 -15.51
CA LYS A 48 2.88 3.38 -16.24
C LYS A 48 1.65 3.41 -15.34
N VAL A 49 0.99 4.57 -15.25
CA VAL A 49 -0.31 4.70 -14.60
C VAL A 49 -1.40 4.37 -15.62
N ILE A 50 -2.13 3.29 -15.42
CA ILE A 50 -3.16 2.81 -16.35
C ILE A 50 -4.60 2.96 -15.81
N GLY A 51 -4.75 3.33 -14.55
CA GLY A 51 -6.00 3.72 -13.90
C GLY A 51 -5.71 4.74 -12.82
N LEU A 52 -6.54 5.77 -12.72
CA LEU A 52 -6.36 6.86 -11.75
C LEU A 52 -7.71 7.47 -11.38
N LYS A 53 -8.01 7.53 -10.07
CA LYS A 53 -9.18 8.26 -9.59
C LYS A 53 -9.04 8.72 -8.14
N MET A 54 -9.75 9.79 -7.79
CA MET A 54 -9.92 10.23 -6.41
C MET A 54 -11.25 9.71 -5.88
N VAL A 55 -11.22 9.06 -4.71
CA VAL A 55 -12.41 8.45 -4.10
C VAL A 55 -12.43 8.76 -2.60
N TRP A 56 -13.58 9.17 -2.09
CA TRP A 56 -13.82 9.15 -0.64
C TRP A 56 -14.50 7.84 -0.29
N ALA A 57 -13.72 6.85 0.11
CA ALA A 57 -14.20 5.50 0.35
C ALA A 57 -15.02 5.41 1.65
N GLY A 58 -16.15 4.70 1.59
CA GLY A 58 -16.92 4.38 2.79
C GLY A 58 -16.31 3.25 3.61
N LYS A 59 -16.80 3.07 4.85
CA LYS A 59 -16.27 2.04 5.77
C LYS A 59 -16.35 0.64 5.19
N ASP A 60 -17.43 0.28 4.52
CA ASP A 60 -17.62 -1.08 3.94
C ASP A 60 -16.58 -1.36 2.84
N HIS A 61 -16.25 -0.36 2.02
CA HIS A 61 -15.21 -0.48 1.02
C HIS A 61 -13.83 -0.68 1.66
N ILE A 62 -13.50 0.07 2.71
CA ILE A 62 -12.25 -0.11 3.46
C ILE A 62 -12.23 -1.45 4.21
N HIS A 63 -13.35 -1.91 4.76
CA HIS A 63 -13.45 -3.26 5.34
C HIS A 63 -13.18 -4.36 4.30
N ALA A 64 -13.60 -4.16 3.05
CA ALA A 64 -13.33 -5.10 1.96
C ALA A 64 -11.86 -5.07 1.51
N HIS A 65 -11.21 -3.91 1.59
CA HIS A 65 -9.79 -3.73 1.26
C HIS A 65 -8.85 -4.33 2.31
N LEU A 66 -9.18 -4.24 3.60
CA LEU A 66 -8.32 -4.78 4.67
C LEU A 66 -8.49 -6.31 4.81
N PRO A 67 -7.40 -7.04 5.15
CA PRO A 67 -7.49 -8.47 5.40
C PRO A 67 -8.52 -8.83 6.45
N LYS A 68 -9.23 -9.96 6.25
CA LYS A 68 -10.36 -10.38 7.08
C LYS A 68 -9.98 -11.43 8.14
N SER A 69 -8.81 -12.07 8.01
CA SER A 69 -8.43 -13.18 8.87
C SER A 69 -8.16 -12.75 10.32
N GLU A 70 -8.51 -13.61 11.27
CA GLU A 70 -8.24 -13.39 12.70
C GLU A 70 -6.73 -13.35 12.97
N GLU A 71 -5.96 -14.16 12.25
CA GLU A 71 -4.49 -14.20 12.36
C GLU A 71 -3.87 -12.85 11.99
N TRP A 72 -4.42 -12.17 10.99
CA TRP A 72 -3.96 -10.82 10.63
C TRP A 72 -4.25 -9.81 11.75
N VAL A 73 -5.46 -9.88 12.33
CA VAL A 73 -5.84 -9.01 13.45
C VAL A 73 -4.93 -9.25 14.65
N GLU A 74 -4.71 -10.50 15.04
CA GLU A 74 -3.83 -10.85 16.15
C GLU A 74 -2.38 -10.42 15.89
N ARG A 75 -1.90 -10.55 14.65
CA ARG A 75 -0.57 -10.05 14.25
C ARG A 75 -0.43 -8.53 14.40
N LEU A 76 -1.49 -7.75 14.14
CA LEU A 76 -1.48 -6.30 14.40
C LEU A 76 -1.29 -6.02 15.89
N GLY A 77 -2.02 -6.70 16.76
CA GLY A 77 -1.89 -6.57 18.20
C GLY A 77 -0.52 -6.96 18.71
N ASN A 78 0.02 -8.09 18.25
CA ASN A 78 1.35 -8.55 18.63
C ASN A 78 2.45 -7.54 18.22
N LYS A 79 2.33 -6.90 17.05
CA LYS A 79 3.25 -5.82 16.63
C LYS A 79 3.15 -4.60 17.54
N THR A 80 1.96 -4.24 17.98
CA THR A 80 1.74 -3.15 18.93
C THR A 80 2.34 -3.47 20.29
N LEU A 81 2.10 -4.67 20.83
CA LEU A 81 2.69 -5.12 22.09
C LEU A 81 4.21 -5.15 22.06
N LYS A 82 4.80 -5.59 20.93
CA LYS A 82 6.24 -5.53 20.73
C LYS A 82 6.76 -4.10 20.83
N THR A 83 6.10 -3.14 20.17
CA THR A 83 6.44 -1.72 20.26
C THR A 83 6.34 -1.22 21.69
N PHE A 84 5.29 -1.56 22.43
CA PHE A 84 5.15 -1.16 23.83
C PHE A 84 6.29 -1.71 24.70
N THR A 85 6.67 -2.96 24.51
CA THR A 85 7.82 -3.56 25.21
C THR A 85 9.11 -2.81 24.90
N GLU A 86 9.37 -2.48 23.64
CA GLU A 86 10.60 -1.76 23.21
C GLU A 86 10.70 -0.35 23.83
N TYR A 87 9.56 0.31 24.06
CA TYR A 87 9.48 1.65 24.63
C TYR A 87 9.15 1.68 26.15
N GLY A 88 9.07 0.52 26.81
CA GLY A 88 8.76 0.44 28.24
C GLY A 88 7.33 0.91 28.59
N ILE A 89 6.38 0.79 27.65
CA ILE A 89 4.99 1.21 27.81
C ILE A 89 4.18 0.02 28.33
N ASP A 90 3.43 0.22 29.44
CA ASP A 90 2.47 -0.79 29.91
C ASP A 90 1.22 -0.81 29.02
N PRO A 91 0.92 -1.95 28.35
CA PRO A 91 -0.20 -2.03 27.41
C PRO A 91 -1.56 -1.86 28.08
N VAL A 92 -1.72 -2.29 29.33
CA VAL A 92 -2.99 -2.14 30.06
C VAL A 92 -3.25 -0.67 30.36
N SER A 93 -2.25 0.07 30.79
CA SER A 93 -2.37 1.51 31.02
C SER A 93 -2.62 2.28 29.72
N ALA A 94 -1.99 1.88 28.60
CA ALA A 94 -2.08 2.57 27.31
C ALA A 94 -3.37 2.24 26.56
N GLN A 95 -3.80 0.96 26.53
CA GLN A 95 -4.91 0.47 25.71
C GLN A 95 -6.08 -0.11 26.49
N GLY A 96 -5.95 -0.26 27.80
CA GLY A 96 -6.96 -0.90 28.67
C GLY A 96 -6.89 -2.43 28.67
N THR A 97 -6.02 -3.04 27.87
CA THR A 97 -5.87 -4.50 27.74
C THR A 97 -4.45 -4.88 27.30
N GLY A 98 -4.04 -6.11 27.65
CA GLY A 98 -2.83 -6.74 27.13
C GLY A 98 -3.13 -7.86 26.12
N ASP A 99 -4.40 -8.08 25.76
CA ASP A 99 -4.79 -9.13 24.80
C ASP A 99 -4.48 -8.69 23.36
N PRO A 100 -3.63 -9.43 22.61
CA PRO A 100 -3.26 -9.08 21.25
C PRO A 100 -4.46 -9.05 20.28
N LYS A 101 -5.48 -9.89 20.49
CA LYS A 101 -6.68 -9.86 19.63
C LYS A 101 -7.50 -8.60 19.83
N GLU A 102 -7.67 -8.15 21.07
CA GLU A 102 -8.39 -6.91 21.37
C GLU A 102 -7.62 -5.68 20.86
N ILE A 103 -6.32 -5.61 21.13
CA ILE A 103 -5.45 -4.55 20.59
C ILE A 103 -5.48 -4.54 19.07
N GLY A 104 -5.41 -5.70 18.43
CA GLY A 104 -5.49 -5.82 16.97
C GLY A 104 -6.80 -5.30 16.38
N LYS A 105 -7.94 -5.52 17.06
CA LYS A 105 -9.24 -4.95 16.68
C LYS A 105 -9.23 -3.43 16.79
N MET A 106 -8.64 -2.87 17.84
CA MET A 106 -8.50 -1.42 18.01
C MET A 106 -7.65 -0.81 16.89
N VAL A 107 -6.50 -1.43 16.57
CA VAL A 107 -5.64 -0.99 15.46
C VAL A 107 -6.37 -1.06 14.13
N LYS A 108 -7.14 -2.13 13.86
CA LYS A 108 -7.96 -2.24 12.65
C LYS A 108 -9.02 -1.14 12.59
N ALA A 109 -9.69 -0.83 13.70
CA ALA A 109 -10.66 0.26 13.76
C ALA A 109 -10.01 1.61 13.43
N SER A 110 -8.83 1.90 13.99
CA SER A 110 -8.05 3.11 13.69
C SER A 110 -7.62 3.19 12.22
N LEU A 111 -7.28 2.05 11.58
CA LEU A 111 -6.98 2.01 10.15
C LEU A 111 -8.20 2.36 9.29
N ILE A 112 -9.39 1.87 9.65
CA ILE A 112 -10.64 2.19 8.96
C ILE A 112 -10.97 3.67 9.12
N GLU A 113 -10.89 4.21 10.33
CA GLU A 113 -11.11 5.63 10.60
C GLU A 113 -10.14 6.50 9.78
N TYR A 114 -8.87 6.17 9.79
CA TYR A 114 -7.84 6.87 9.02
C TYR A 114 -8.12 6.87 7.52
N LEU A 115 -8.40 5.70 6.92
CA LEU A 115 -8.65 5.58 5.48
C LEU A 115 -9.97 6.19 5.03
N THR A 116 -10.92 6.40 5.95
CA THR A 116 -12.20 7.09 5.70
C THR A 116 -12.20 8.56 6.10
N SER A 117 -11.11 9.09 6.66
CA SER A 117 -11.00 10.47 7.17
C SER A 117 -10.90 11.54 6.08
N GLY A 118 -10.81 11.15 4.83
CA GLY A 118 -10.68 12.03 3.67
C GLY A 118 -10.58 11.24 2.38
N PRO A 119 -10.46 11.92 1.24
CA PRO A 119 -10.29 11.25 -0.04
C PRO A 119 -8.94 10.54 -0.13
N VAL A 120 -8.91 9.47 -0.90
CA VAL A 120 -7.71 8.77 -1.35
C VAL A 120 -7.57 8.92 -2.86
N VAL A 121 -6.35 8.88 -3.38
CA VAL A 121 -6.12 8.73 -4.82
C VAL A 121 -5.70 7.30 -5.09
N ALA A 122 -6.54 6.55 -5.80
CA ALA A 122 -6.30 5.18 -6.21
C ALA A 122 -5.67 5.16 -7.60
N MET A 123 -4.66 4.30 -7.79
CA MET A 123 -3.93 4.15 -9.05
C MET A 123 -3.69 2.68 -9.35
N VAL A 124 -3.89 2.28 -10.60
CA VAL A 124 -3.39 1.01 -11.14
C VAL A 124 -2.09 1.31 -11.88
N ILE A 125 -1.02 0.68 -11.43
CA ILE A 125 0.33 0.86 -11.96
C ILE A 125 0.74 -0.40 -12.71
N GLN A 126 1.30 -0.22 -13.91
CA GLN A 126 1.79 -1.32 -14.75
C GLN A 126 3.26 -1.14 -15.11
N GLY A 127 4.00 -2.25 -15.17
CA GLY A 127 5.40 -2.27 -15.62
C GLY A 127 6.14 -3.53 -15.19
N ILE A 128 7.43 -3.56 -15.46
CA ILE A 128 8.31 -4.67 -15.05
C ILE A 128 8.42 -4.67 -13.53
N HIS A 129 8.08 -5.81 -12.89
CA HIS A 129 8.10 -5.97 -11.45
C HIS A 129 7.35 -4.84 -10.72
N ALA A 130 6.17 -4.43 -11.25
CA ALA A 130 5.44 -3.26 -10.75
C ALA A 130 5.20 -3.32 -9.23
N ILE A 131 4.87 -4.50 -8.68
CA ILE A 131 4.63 -4.69 -7.25
C ILE A 131 5.87 -4.30 -6.45
N ASP A 132 7.01 -4.93 -6.74
CA ASP A 132 8.27 -4.67 -6.03
C ASP A 132 8.76 -3.23 -6.23
N MET A 133 8.62 -2.69 -7.44
CA MET A 133 9.09 -1.34 -7.74
C MET A 133 8.27 -0.29 -7.02
N VAL A 134 6.94 -0.41 -6.96
CA VAL A 134 6.09 0.52 -6.21
C VAL A 134 6.36 0.42 -4.71
N ARG A 135 6.56 -0.80 -4.18
CA ARG A 135 6.95 -0.99 -2.77
C ARG A 135 8.30 -0.36 -2.44
N LYS A 136 9.31 -0.48 -3.32
CA LYS A 136 10.61 0.19 -3.16
C LYS A 136 10.47 1.71 -3.19
N LEU A 137 9.63 2.26 -4.07
CA LEU A 137 9.35 3.71 -4.09
C LEU A 137 8.62 4.17 -2.82
N ALA A 138 7.71 3.36 -2.30
CA ALA A 138 6.99 3.66 -1.06
C ALA A 138 7.93 3.70 0.16
N GLY A 139 8.88 2.78 0.24
CA GLY A 139 9.78 2.58 1.39
C GLY A 139 9.13 1.73 2.49
N HIS A 140 9.85 1.55 3.59
CA HIS A 140 9.39 0.75 4.73
C HIS A 140 8.02 1.23 5.24
N THR A 141 7.15 0.30 5.65
CA THR A 141 5.77 0.60 6.08
C THR A 141 5.72 1.57 7.26
N LEU A 142 6.70 1.48 8.16
CA LEU A 142 6.88 2.38 9.29
C LEU A 142 7.84 3.50 8.87
N PRO A 143 7.39 4.78 8.80
CA PRO A 143 8.21 5.87 8.28
C PRO A 143 9.54 6.05 8.99
N VAL A 144 9.58 5.84 10.30
CA VAL A 144 10.81 5.93 11.11
C VAL A 144 11.93 5.00 10.64
N PHE A 145 11.61 3.93 9.91
CA PHE A 145 12.58 3.00 9.31
C PHE A 145 12.65 3.10 7.79
N ALA A 146 11.93 4.06 7.20
CA ALA A 146 11.94 4.25 5.75
C ALA A 146 13.21 4.99 5.31
N GLU A 147 13.88 4.45 4.30
CA GLU A 147 15.10 5.05 3.76
C GLU A 147 14.80 6.36 3.04
N MET A 148 15.69 7.33 3.15
CA MET A 148 15.66 8.58 2.39
C MET A 148 15.67 8.27 0.89
N GLY A 149 14.93 9.07 0.10
CA GLY A 149 14.70 8.83 -1.32
C GLY A 149 13.43 8.02 -1.60
N THR A 150 12.82 7.40 -0.57
CA THR A 150 11.50 6.78 -0.67
C THR A 150 10.39 7.79 -0.31
N VAL A 151 9.13 7.50 -0.70
CA VAL A 151 8.00 8.39 -0.37
C VAL A 151 7.85 8.57 1.14
N ARG A 152 7.94 7.48 1.90
CA ARG A 152 7.79 7.53 3.36
C ARG A 152 8.99 8.14 4.05
N GLY A 153 10.21 7.83 3.57
CA GLY A 153 11.43 8.39 4.15
C GLY A 153 11.57 9.89 3.96
N ASP A 154 11.12 10.41 2.81
CA ASP A 154 11.23 11.84 2.52
C ASP A 154 10.08 12.67 3.11
N PHE A 155 8.89 12.07 3.25
CA PHE A 155 7.68 12.84 3.56
C PHE A 155 6.94 12.41 4.82
N SER A 156 7.41 11.43 5.59
CA SER A 156 6.79 11.07 6.86
C SER A 156 7.83 10.79 7.94
N VAL A 157 7.52 11.21 9.16
CA VAL A 157 8.34 10.98 10.36
C VAL A 157 7.57 10.18 11.41
N ASP A 158 6.37 9.70 11.08
CA ASP A 158 5.49 9.04 12.05
C ASP A 158 6.04 7.66 12.47
N SER A 159 5.68 7.25 13.66
CA SER A 159 6.18 6.02 14.27
C SER A 159 5.08 5.22 14.98
N PRO A 160 5.28 3.90 15.17
CA PRO A 160 4.35 3.08 15.94
C PRO A 160 4.18 3.55 17.38
N SER A 161 5.26 4.02 18.03
CA SER A 161 5.21 4.48 19.42
C SER A 161 4.28 5.68 19.58
N VAL A 162 4.40 6.69 18.74
CA VAL A 162 3.53 7.88 18.79
C VAL A 162 2.10 7.50 18.42
N ALA A 163 1.90 6.78 17.31
CA ALA A 163 0.57 6.40 16.84
C ALA A 163 -0.19 5.55 17.87
N ASN A 164 0.48 4.61 18.52
CA ASN A 164 -0.12 3.74 19.54
C ASN A 164 -0.49 4.50 20.81
N ILE A 165 0.34 5.45 21.27
CA ILE A 165 0.02 6.33 22.41
C ILE A 165 -1.20 7.20 22.08
N GLU A 166 -1.26 7.75 20.89
CA GLU A 166 -2.36 8.58 20.41
C GLU A 166 -3.59 7.78 19.96
N LYS A 167 -3.54 6.45 20.04
CA LYS A 167 -4.64 5.52 19.65
C LYS A 167 -5.15 5.75 18.23
N ARG A 168 -4.24 5.99 17.29
CA ARG A 168 -4.51 6.23 15.87
C ARG A 168 -3.68 5.31 14.95
N ALA A 169 -4.04 5.31 13.69
CA ALA A 169 -3.21 4.69 12.66
C ALA A 169 -1.93 5.51 12.39
N ILE A 170 -0.89 4.82 11.92
CA ILE A 170 0.35 5.46 11.47
C ILE A 170 0.08 6.20 10.15
N HIS A 171 0.46 7.47 10.08
CA HIS A 171 0.38 8.30 8.89
C HIS A 171 1.59 8.03 8.00
N ASN A 172 1.42 7.22 6.96
CA ASN A 172 2.52 6.75 6.10
C ASN A 172 2.28 6.96 4.61
N ILE A 173 1.44 7.91 4.26
CA ILE A 173 1.24 8.55 2.96
C ILE A 173 0.60 7.66 1.91
N MET A 174 1.10 6.44 1.71
CA MET A 174 0.63 5.58 0.63
C MET A 174 0.50 4.11 1.03
N HIS A 175 -0.34 3.40 0.28
CA HIS A 175 -0.43 1.95 0.24
C HIS A 175 0.14 1.44 -1.08
N ALA A 176 0.67 0.23 -1.08
CA ALA A 176 1.06 -0.54 -2.25
C ALA A 176 0.82 -2.02 -1.96
N SER A 177 0.22 -2.74 -2.88
CA SER A 177 -0.04 -4.18 -2.76
C SER A 177 1.26 -4.95 -2.53
N GLU A 178 1.18 -6.04 -1.77
CA GLU A 178 2.36 -6.80 -1.34
C GLU A 178 2.64 -8.02 -2.22
N THR A 179 1.59 -8.66 -2.71
CA THR A 179 1.68 -9.87 -3.55
C THR A 179 0.87 -9.73 -4.83
N PRO A 180 1.09 -10.57 -5.85
CA PRO A 180 0.26 -10.60 -7.06
C PRO A 180 -1.23 -10.83 -6.74
N GLU A 181 -1.54 -11.74 -5.84
CA GLU A 181 -2.91 -12.08 -5.45
C GLU A 181 -3.60 -10.89 -4.76
N GLU A 182 -2.86 -10.19 -3.88
CA GLU A 182 -3.36 -8.97 -3.24
C GLU A 182 -3.60 -7.88 -4.28
N ALA A 183 -2.66 -7.68 -5.21
CA ALA A 183 -2.79 -6.69 -6.27
C ALA A 183 -4.03 -6.94 -7.14
N ASP A 184 -4.26 -8.19 -7.57
CA ASP A 184 -5.42 -8.54 -8.40
C ASP A 184 -6.75 -8.31 -7.65
N ASN A 185 -6.82 -8.73 -6.37
CA ASN A 185 -8.00 -8.54 -5.53
C ASN A 185 -8.28 -7.05 -5.27
N GLU A 186 -7.25 -6.28 -4.95
CA GLU A 186 -7.37 -4.86 -4.66
C GLU A 186 -7.72 -4.06 -5.93
N ILE A 187 -7.09 -4.35 -7.07
CA ILE A 187 -7.45 -3.71 -8.34
C ILE A 187 -8.92 -3.98 -8.66
N GLY A 188 -9.39 -5.23 -8.54
CA GLY A 188 -10.79 -5.59 -8.77
C GLY A 188 -11.78 -4.94 -7.80
N LEU A 189 -11.34 -4.63 -6.56
CA LEU A 189 -12.15 -3.90 -5.57
C LEU A 189 -12.24 -2.40 -5.89
N TRP A 190 -11.12 -1.79 -6.30
CA TRP A 190 -11.03 -0.34 -6.49
C TRP A 190 -11.42 0.12 -7.88
N PHE A 191 -11.25 -0.68 -8.93
CA PHE A 191 -11.45 -0.28 -10.32
C PHE A 191 -12.41 -1.21 -11.09
N GLY A 192 -13.33 -0.61 -11.84
CA GLY A 192 -14.04 -1.29 -12.91
C GLY A 192 -13.11 -1.54 -14.12
N LYS A 193 -13.48 -2.50 -14.95
CA LYS A 193 -12.67 -2.83 -16.15
C LYS A 193 -12.56 -1.67 -17.15
N ASP A 194 -13.56 -0.84 -17.20
CA ASP A 194 -13.66 0.37 -18.05
C ASP A 194 -12.85 1.56 -17.52
N GLU A 195 -12.35 1.49 -16.29
CA GLU A 195 -11.48 2.49 -15.68
C GLU A 195 -9.98 2.18 -15.84
N ILE A 196 -9.63 1.07 -16.50
CA ILE A 196 -8.25 0.62 -16.73
C ILE A 196 -7.94 0.72 -18.22
N HIS A 197 -6.95 1.54 -18.58
CA HIS A 197 -6.65 1.89 -19.97
C HIS A 197 -5.31 1.29 -20.42
N GLU A 198 -5.33 0.64 -21.57
CA GLU A 198 -4.09 0.17 -22.21
C GLU A 198 -3.58 1.18 -23.20
N TYR A 199 -2.32 1.59 -23.04
CA TYR A 199 -1.63 2.48 -23.96
C TYR A 199 -0.12 2.20 -23.92
N LYS A 200 0.60 2.64 -24.95
CA LYS A 200 2.06 2.51 -25.03
C LYS A 200 2.71 3.87 -24.76
N ARG A 201 3.70 3.89 -23.88
CA ARG A 201 4.55 5.08 -23.67
C ARG A 201 5.68 5.09 -24.70
N VAL A 202 6.14 6.28 -25.06
CA VAL A 202 7.19 6.48 -26.08
C VAL A 202 8.50 5.80 -25.69
N GLU A 203 8.85 5.82 -24.40
CA GLU A 203 10.09 5.25 -23.89
C GLU A 203 10.07 3.73 -23.68
N GLU A 204 8.94 3.05 -23.82
CA GLU A 204 8.86 1.59 -23.60
C GLU A 204 9.79 0.80 -24.56
N ASP A 205 9.98 1.28 -25.80
CA ASP A 205 10.88 0.64 -26.78
C ASP A 205 12.36 0.83 -26.43
N ILE A 206 12.70 1.75 -25.53
CA ILE A 206 14.06 2.04 -25.10
C ILE A 206 14.38 1.36 -23.78
N MET A 207 13.36 1.22 -22.90
CA MET A 207 13.54 0.72 -21.54
C MET A 207 13.38 -0.79 -21.41
N PHE A 208 12.68 -1.45 -22.39
CA PHE A 208 12.30 -2.86 -22.26
C PHE A 208 12.59 -3.68 -23.51
#